data_2f95059e1b80b15562439b45be807dca
#
_entry.id   2f95059e1b80b15562439b45be807dca
#
_cell.length_a   1.000
_cell.length_b   1.000
_cell.length_c   1.000
_cell.angle_alpha   90.00
_cell.angle_beta   90.00
_cell.angle_gamma   90.00
#
_symmetry.space_group_name_H-M   'P 1'
#
loop_
_entity.id
_entity.type
_entity.pdbx_description
1 polymer ?
#
loop_
_entity_poly.entity_id
_entity_poly.type
_entity_poly.pdbx_seq_one_letter_code
_entity_poly.pdbx_strand_id
1 'polypeptide(L)'
;MAKSNKGISIIESLVCIVIIGIGFIAIMQLSAFSINSMDRATERNKLNYLSEMVMEDMIGDPDNVSKYGNFNKTCTSGNQNASDLHTRMKKKWDDKLQEKNLIKVNNKDRKPKCDNYDTKKTYVNSGTNTSVRVNFFNGKGKRKKYLGVVVK
;
A
#
# COMPACT_ATOMS: atom_id res chain seq x y z
N MET A 1 9.17 -46.12 52.57
CA MET A 1 9.95 -45.50 51.48
C MET A 1 9.81 -44.00 51.62
N ALA A 2 10.83 -43.29 52.08
CA ALA A 2 10.82 -41.84 52.18
C ALA A 2 11.02 -41.21 50.81
N LYS A 3 10.04 -40.44 50.32
CA LYS A 3 10.17 -39.64 49.10
C LYS A 3 11.16 -38.52 49.40
N SER A 4 12.33 -38.58 48.83
CA SER A 4 13.31 -37.49 48.86
C SER A 4 12.74 -36.34 48.02
N ASN A 5 12.24 -35.30 48.64
CA ASN A 5 11.92 -34.03 48.03
C ASN A 5 13.22 -33.31 47.70
N LYS A 6 13.67 -33.42 46.45
CA LYS A 6 14.79 -32.62 45.94
C LYS A 6 14.27 -31.20 45.72
N GLY A 7 14.73 -30.26 46.56
CA GLY A 7 14.47 -28.85 46.37
C GLY A 7 15.16 -28.33 45.13
N ILE A 8 14.54 -27.40 44.41
CA ILE A 8 15.14 -26.73 43.26
C ILE A 8 16.36 -25.91 43.72
N SER A 9 17.48 -26.11 43.08
CA SER A 9 18.71 -25.37 43.38
C SER A 9 18.55 -23.89 42.91
N ILE A 10 19.12 -22.96 43.67
CA ILE A 10 19.15 -21.53 43.32
C ILE A 10 19.69 -21.32 41.92
N ILE A 11 20.70 -22.06 41.53
CA ILE A 11 21.29 -22.06 40.21
C ILE A 11 20.28 -22.45 39.13
N GLU A 12 19.50 -23.49 39.39
CA GLU A 12 18.48 -23.98 38.44
C GLU A 12 17.36 -22.92 38.21
N SER A 13 16.96 -22.24 39.27
CA SER A 13 16.01 -21.12 39.19
C SER A 13 16.57 -19.96 38.39
N LEU A 14 17.83 -19.60 38.58
CA LEU A 14 18.50 -18.53 37.83
C LEU A 14 18.58 -18.86 36.32
N VAL A 15 18.98 -20.09 35.99
CA VAL A 15 19.04 -20.56 34.61
C VAL A 15 17.65 -20.53 33.92
N CYS A 16 16.61 -20.97 34.63
CA CYS A 16 15.26 -20.93 34.11
C CYS A 16 14.81 -19.51 33.80
N ILE A 17 15.07 -18.53 34.67
CA ILE A 17 14.71 -17.13 34.46
C ILE A 17 15.43 -16.57 33.22
N VAL A 18 16.72 -16.89 33.05
CA VAL A 18 17.50 -16.43 31.89
C VAL A 18 16.91 -16.99 30.59
N ILE A 19 16.60 -18.29 30.55
CA ILE A 19 16.01 -18.94 29.36
C ILE A 19 14.65 -18.33 29.03
N ILE A 20 13.79 -18.14 30.04
CA ILE A 20 12.49 -17.50 29.85
C ILE A 20 12.65 -16.06 29.33
N GLY A 21 13.61 -15.30 29.88
CA GLY A 21 13.90 -13.94 29.45
C GLY A 21 14.31 -13.86 27.97
N ILE A 22 15.23 -14.72 27.55
CA ILE A 22 15.64 -14.80 26.12
C ILE A 22 14.47 -15.20 25.23
N GLY A 23 13.69 -16.20 25.64
CA GLY A 23 12.50 -16.64 24.91
C GLY A 23 11.46 -15.52 24.73
N PHE A 24 11.23 -14.74 25.77
CA PHE A 24 10.30 -13.63 25.74
C PHE A 24 10.76 -12.53 24.76
N ILE A 25 12.03 -12.17 24.78
CA ILE A 25 12.61 -11.19 23.85
C ILE A 25 12.46 -11.68 22.41
N ALA A 26 12.72 -12.95 22.13
CA ALA A 26 12.58 -13.53 20.80
C ALA A 26 11.13 -13.46 20.29
N ILE A 27 10.14 -13.77 21.14
CA ILE A 27 8.72 -13.66 20.79
C ILE A 27 8.33 -12.21 20.50
N MET A 28 8.79 -11.25 21.29
CA MET A 28 8.54 -9.83 21.06
C MET A 28 9.08 -9.35 19.72
N GLN A 29 10.31 -9.75 19.38
CA GLN A 29 10.92 -9.41 18.09
C GLN A 29 10.17 -10.04 16.93
N LEU A 30 9.75 -11.30 17.03
CA LEU A 30 8.98 -11.98 16.00
C LEU A 30 7.61 -11.30 15.79
N SER A 31 6.95 -10.92 16.88
CA SER A 31 5.68 -10.20 16.82
C SER A 31 5.82 -8.85 16.13
N ALA A 32 6.85 -8.08 16.46
CA ALA A 32 7.13 -6.80 15.81
C ALA A 32 7.43 -6.96 14.31
N PHE A 33 8.19 -7.98 13.94
CA PHE A 33 8.44 -8.31 12.52
C PHE A 33 7.17 -8.70 11.79
N SER A 34 6.32 -9.52 12.40
CA SER A 34 5.03 -9.94 11.83
C SER A 34 4.12 -8.76 11.56
N ILE A 35 3.96 -7.83 12.51
CA ILE A 35 3.16 -6.61 12.35
C ILE A 35 3.69 -5.76 11.19
N ASN A 36 5.00 -5.53 11.13
CA ASN A 36 5.61 -4.77 10.03
C ASN A 36 5.40 -5.43 8.67
N SER A 37 5.45 -6.76 8.60
CA SER A 37 5.20 -7.51 7.36
C SER A 37 3.74 -7.40 6.93
N MET A 38 2.81 -7.51 7.86
CA MET A 38 1.37 -7.36 7.61
C MET A 38 1.02 -5.95 7.15
N ASP A 39 1.60 -4.92 7.76
CA ASP A 39 1.43 -3.53 7.34
C ASP A 39 1.88 -3.33 5.88
N ARG A 40 3.05 -3.88 5.51
CA ARG A 40 3.56 -3.80 4.14
C ARG A 40 2.67 -4.54 3.13
N ALA A 41 2.13 -5.69 3.50
CA ALA A 41 1.20 -6.45 2.67
C ALA A 41 -0.10 -5.66 2.46
N THR A 42 -0.63 -5.07 3.52
CA THR A 42 -1.84 -4.23 3.47
C THR A 42 -1.66 -3.02 2.56
N GLU A 43 -0.54 -2.31 2.65
CA GLU A 43 -0.24 -1.19 1.76
C GLU A 43 -0.16 -1.62 0.28
N ARG A 44 0.44 -2.78 0.00
CA ARG A 44 0.49 -3.32 -1.36
C ARG A 44 -0.91 -3.65 -1.89
N ASN A 45 -1.73 -4.28 -1.08
CA ASN A 45 -3.09 -4.64 -1.47
C ASN A 45 -3.94 -3.40 -1.76
N LYS A 46 -3.82 -2.36 -0.94
CA LYS A 46 -4.49 -1.08 -1.17
C LYS A 46 -4.07 -0.43 -2.50
N LEU A 47 -2.77 -0.43 -2.79
CA LEU A 47 -2.25 0.12 -4.03
C LEU A 47 -2.69 -0.70 -5.25
N ASN A 48 -2.74 -2.03 -5.13
CA ASN A 48 -3.26 -2.92 -6.16
C ASN A 48 -4.73 -2.62 -6.43
N TYR A 49 -5.56 -2.60 -5.40
CA TYR A 49 -6.98 -2.29 -5.51
C TYR A 49 -7.24 -0.96 -6.22
N LEU A 50 -6.50 0.09 -5.84
CA LEU A 50 -6.66 1.41 -6.46
C LEU A 50 -6.22 1.41 -7.94
N SER A 51 -5.15 0.69 -8.26
CA SER A 51 -4.69 0.61 -9.65
C SER A 51 -5.63 -0.21 -10.53
N GLU A 52 -6.23 -1.25 -9.98
CA GLU A 52 -7.24 -2.07 -10.64
C GLU A 52 -8.53 -1.28 -10.87
N MET A 53 -9.03 -0.56 -9.85
CA MET A 53 -10.19 0.31 -9.98
C MET A 53 -10.03 1.35 -11.11
N VAL A 54 -8.86 1.99 -11.20
CA VAL A 54 -8.58 2.95 -12.27
C VAL A 54 -8.54 2.27 -13.63
N MET A 55 -7.95 1.07 -13.70
CA MET A 55 -7.88 0.30 -14.92
C MET A 55 -9.26 -0.16 -15.41
N GLU A 56 -10.10 -0.63 -14.51
CA GLU A 56 -11.48 -1.04 -14.81
C GLU A 56 -12.33 0.13 -15.33
N ASP A 57 -12.24 1.30 -14.68
CA ASP A 57 -12.92 2.51 -15.16
C ASP A 57 -12.45 2.91 -16.59
N MET A 58 -11.18 2.68 -16.94
CA MET A 58 -10.65 2.97 -18.28
C MET A 58 -11.08 1.93 -19.31
N ILE A 59 -11.15 0.66 -18.95
CA ILE A 59 -11.58 -0.43 -19.84
C ILE A 59 -13.09 -0.36 -20.08
N GLY A 60 -13.83 0.11 -19.10
CA GLY A 60 -15.29 0.26 -19.18
C GLY A 60 -15.77 1.29 -20.21
N ASP A 61 -14.89 2.17 -20.68
CA ASP A 61 -15.20 3.18 -21.71
C ASP A 61 -14.14 3.18 -22.83
N PRO A 62 -14.10 2.14 -23.65
CA PRO A 62 -13.05 1.93 -24.65
C PRO A 62 -13.00 3.02 -25.73
N ASP A 63 -14.15 3.61 -26.08
CA ASP A 63 -14.23 4.63 -27.12
C ASP A 63 -13.65 5.98 -26.70
N ASN A 64 -13.62 6.25 -25.40
CA ASN A 64 -13.10 7.49 -24.83
C ASN A 64 -11.82 7.32 -24.01
N VAL A 65 -11.15 6.20 -24.12
CA VAL A 65 -9.96 5.86 -23.33
C VAL A 65 -8.90 6.97 -23.38
N SER A 66 -8.73 7.63 -24.52
CA SER A 66 -7.76 8.73 -24.70
C SER A 66 -7.99 9.89 -23.73
N LYS A 67 -9.25 10.14 -23.32
CA LYS A 67 -9.62 11.21 -22.39
C LYS A 67 -9.20 10.91 -20.95
N TYR A 68 -8.98 9.64 -20.60
CA TYR A 68 -8.50 9.23 -19.29
C TYR A 68 -6.97 9.28 -19.17
N GLY A 69 -6.25 9.42 -20.27
CA GLY A 69 -4.82 9.66 -20.26
C GLY A 69 -4.45 10.95 -19.54
N ASN A 70 -3.16 11.10 -19.23
CA ASN A 70 -2.61 12.29 -18.57
C ASN A 70 -3.14 12.58 -17.14
N PHE A 71 -3.82 11.63 -16.51
CA PHE A 71 -4.00 11.73 -15.06
C PHE A 71 -2.61 11.71 -14.42
N ASN A 72 -2.27 12.78 -13.74
CA ASN A 72 -0.99 12.92 -13.08
C ASN A 72 -1.23 13.55 -11.70
N LYS A 73 -1.27 12.72 -10.68
CA LYS A 73 -1.39 13.18 -9.32
C LYS A 73 -0.06 13.03 -8.60
N THR A 74 0.63 14.11 -8.51
CA THR A 74 1.62 14.37 -7.48
C THR A 74 0.92 15.19 -6.41
N CYS A 75 1.24 15.06 -5.20
CA CYS A 75 0.80 15.70 -3.96
C CYS A 75 -0.10 16.96 -3.98
N THR A 76 -0.42 17.54 -5.10
CA THR A 76 -1.25 18.73 -5.21
C THR A 76 -2.70 18.39 -5.51
N SER A 77 -3.58 18.84 -4.63
CA SER A 77 -5.02 18.83 -4.83
C SER A 77 -5.37 19.82 -5.96
N GLY A 78 -5.67 19.30 -7.14
CA GLY A 78 -6.22 20.10 -8.21
C GLY A 78 -7.75 20.15 -8.06
N ASN A 79 -8.29 21.32 -7.82
CA ASN A 79 -9.73 21.54 -7.88
C ASN A 79 -10.14 21.48 -9.36
N GLN A 80 -10.61 20.31 -9.81
CA GLN A 80 -11.15 20.18 -11.16
C GLN A 80 -12.66 20.33 -11.09
N ASN A 81 -13.18 21.36 -11.76
CA ASN A 81 -14.61 21.49 -12.03
C ASN A 81 -15.04 20.31 -12.91
N ALA A 82 -15.81 19.40 -12.33
CA ALA A 82 -16.18 18.14 -12.96
C ALA A 82 -17.47 18.32 -13.77
N SER A 83 -17.38 18.93 -14.93
CA SER A 83 -18.53 19.07 -15.85
C SER A 83 -18.72 17.85 -16.75
N ASP A 84 -17.65 17.12 -17.06
CA ASP A 84 -17.65 15.98 -17.96
C ASP A 84 -17.44 14.65 -17.23
N LEU A 85 -17.94 13.55 -17.77
CA LEU A 85 -17.85 12.20 -17.18
C LEU A 85 -16.41 11.84 -16.86
N HIS A 86 -15.49 12.05 -17.77
CA HIS A 86 -14.07 11.70 -17.63
C HIS A 86 -13.38 12.51 -16.53
N THR A 87 -13.75 13.78 -16.39
CA THR A 87 -13.25 14.64 -15.32
C THR A 87 -13.82 14.21 -13.96
N ARG A 88 -15.08 13.78 -13.92
CA ARG A 88 -15.71 13.22 -12.71
C ARG A 88 -15.05 11.93 -12.27
N MET A 89 -14.70 11.05 -13.21
CA MET A 89 -13.96 9.82 -12.91
C MET A 89 -12.57 10.11 -12.38
N LYS A 90 -11.82 11.01 -13.02
CA LYS A 90 -10.51 11.44 -12.53
C LYS A 90 -10.59 12.06 -11.13
N LYS A 91 -11.66 12.80 -10.82
CA LYS A 91 -11.90 13.32 -9.48
C LYS A 91 -12.19 12.20 -8.49
N LYS A 92 -13.05 11.22 -8.85
CA LYS A 92 -13.28 10.01 -8.05
C LYS A 92 -11.97 9.29 -7.71
N TRP A 93 -11.07 9.13 -8.69
CA TRP A 93 -9.76 8.52 -8.44
C TRP A 93 -8.91 9.36 -7.48
N ASP A 94 -8.93 10.67 -7.66
CA ASP A 94 -8.22 11.58 -6.79
C ASP A 94 -8.71 11.53 -5.34
N ASP A 95 -10.02 11.57 -5.15
CA ASP A 95 -10.65 11.48 -3.84
C ASP A 95 -10.30 10.14 -3.15
N LYS A 96 -10.36 9.03 -3.90
CA LYS A 96 -9.99 7.71 -3.40
C LYS A 96 -8.50 7.59 -3.06
N LEU A 97 -7.63 8.18 -3.86
CA LEU A 97 -6.19 8.21 -3.61
C LEU A 97 -5.80 9.08 -2.41
N GLN A 98 -6.65 10.05 -2.05
CA GLN A 98 -6.48 10.93 -0.88
C GLN A 98 -7.13 10.38 0.39
N GLU A 99 -7.98 9.37 0.28
CA GLU A 99 -8.69 8.80 1.42
C GLU A 99 -7.68 8.29 2.48
N LYS A 100 -7.81 8.83 3.70
CA LYS A 100 -6.83 8.66 4.79
C LYS A 100 -6.49 7.22 5.16
N ASN A 101 -7.39 6.29 4.83
CA ASN A 101 -7.26 4.89 5.21
C ASN A 101 -6.69 4.01 4.09
N LEU A 102 -6.58 4.52 2.86
CA LEU A 102 -6.16 3.71 1.72
C LEU A 102 -4.65 3.69 1.53
N ILE A 103 -3.95 4.78 1.84
CA ILE A 103 -2.50 4.85 1.78
C ILE A 103 -1.96 5.21 3.14
N LYS A 104 -1.07 4.39 3.68
CA LYS A 104 -0.49 4.61 5.01
C LYS A 104 0.41 5.82 5.00
N VAL A 105 0.21 6.67 5.96
CA VAL A 105 0.93 7.89 6.22
C VAL A 105 1.93 7.68 7.32
N ASN A 106 3.02 8.42 7.29
CA ASN A 106 4.01 8.46 8.36
C ASN A 106 3.37 8.81 9.72
N ASN A 107 3.78 8.10 10.76
CA ASN A 107 3.14 7.99 12.07
C ASN A 107 2.84 9.29 12.85
N LYS A 108 3.31 10.45 12.44
CA LYS A 108 3.14 11.66 13.26
C LYS A 108 1.92 12.52 12.92
N ASP A 109 1.42 12.53 11.70
CA ASP A 109 0.39 13.50 11.31
C ASP A 109 -0.87 12.94 10.65
N ARG A 110 -1.03 11.64 10.53
CA ARG A 110 -2.17 10.96 9.89
C ARG A 110 -2.60 11.53 8.51
N LYS A 111 -1.79 12.40 7.93
CA LYS A 111 -1.97 12.94 6.58
C LYS A 111 -1.08 12.18 5.63
N PRO A 112 -1.53 11.82 4.42
CA PRO A 112 -0.65 11.26 3.42
C PRO A 112 0.50 12.25 3.19
N LYS A 113 1.67 11.90 3.69
CA LYS A 113 2.87 12.65 3.36
C LYS A 113 3.19 12.31 1.93
N CYS A 114 2.75 13.15 1.03
CA CYS A 114 3.07 13.05 -0.36
C CYS A 114 4.55 13.37 -0.49
N ASP A 115 5.34 12.38 -0.79
CA ASP A 115 6.73 12.57 -1.15
C ASP A 115 6.78 12.94 -2.65
N ASN A 116 7.73 13.76 -3.07
CA ASN A 116 7.94 14.12 -4.49
C ASN A 116 8.15 12.90 -5.41
N TYR A 117 8.37 11.73 -4.81
CA TYR A 117 8.51 10.45 -5.48
C TYR A 117 7.20 9.67 -5.62
N ASP A 118 6.12 10.12 -4.96
CA ASP A 118 4.81 9.49 -5.08
C ASP A 118 4.16 9.94 -6.37
N THR A 119 4.16 9.07 -7.35
CA THR A 119 3.60 9.37 -8.66
C THR A 119 2.46 8.40 -8.95
N LYS A 120 1.32 8.96 -9.30
CA LYS A 120 0.14 8.23 -9.74
C LYS A 120 -0.24 8.75 -11.11
N LYS A 121 0.06 7.98 -12.15
CA LYS A 121 -0.10 8.40 -13.54
C LYS A 121 -0.83 7.36 -14.35
N THR A 122 -1.68 7.84 -15.27
CA THR A 122 -2.24 7.02 -16.32
C THR A 122 -1.62 7.43 -17.67
N TYR A 123 -1.40 6.45 -18.51
CA TYR A 123 -0.91 6.64 -19.87
C TYR A 123 -1.84 5.92 -20.81
N VAL A 124 -2.13 6.55 -21.93
CA VAL A 124 -2.85 5.95 -23.03
C VAL A 124 -1.95 6.07 -24.27
N ASN A 125 -1.68 4.95 -24.89
CA ASN A 125 -0.98 4.92 -26.17
C ASN A 125 -2.00 4.55 -27.26
N SER A 126 -2.36 5.53 -28.08
CA SER A 126 -3.30 5.35 -29.20
C SER A 126 -2.47 5.06 -30.44
N GLY A 127 -2.23 3.79 -30.71
CA GLY A 127 -1.60 3.29 -31.93
C GLY A 127 -2.56 2.37 -32.69
N THR A 128 -2.02 1.42 -33.43
CA THR A 128 -2.78 0.35 -34.11
C THR A 128 -3.62 -0.46 -33.07
N ASN A 129 -3.08 -0.59 -31.86
CA ASN A 129 -3.78 -1.13 -30.69
C ASN A 129 -3.74 -0.08 -29.58
N THR A 130 -4.88 0.28 -29.03
CA THR A 130 -4.96 1.21 -27.91
C THR A 130 -4.57 0.49 -26.63
N SER A 131 -3.48 0.91 -26.02
CA SER A 131 -3.02 0.36 -24.75
C SER A 131 -3.11 1.38 -23.62
N VAL A 132 -3.61 0.95 -22.48
CA VAL A 132 -3.68 1.73 -21.24
C VAL A 132 -2.64 1.22 -20.26
N ARG A 133 -2.03 2.14 -19.53
CA ARG A 133 -1.08 1.84 -18.49
C ARG A 133 -1.34 2.69 -17.26
N VAL A 134 -1.41 2.04 -16.12
CA VAL A 134 -1.52 2.69 -14.81
C VAL A 134 -0.20 2.48 -14.07
N ASN A 135 0.44 3.58 -13.68
CA ASN A 135 1.69 3.56 -12.95
C ASN A 135 1.50 4.23 -11.60
N PHE A 136 1.47 3.42 -10.55
CA PHE A 136 1.38 3.91 -9.18
C PHE A 136 2.67 3.61 -8.42
N PHE A 137 3.26 4.67 -7.89
CA PHE A 137 4.48 4.62 -7.08
C PHE A 137 4.17 5.14 -5.70
N ASN A 138 4.66 4.44 -4.68
CA ASN A 138 4.58 4.89 -3.30
C ASN A 138 5.98 4.81 -2.67
N GLY A 139 6.46 5.92 -2.08
CA GLY A 139 7.71 6.04 -1.33
C GLY A 139 8.97 5.75 -2.16
N LYS A 140 9.81 6.76 -2.41
CA LYS A 140 11.18 6.72 -3.02
C LYS A 140 11.41 5.63 -4.09
N GLY A 141 10.39 5.31 -4.89
CA GLY A 141 10.49 4.33 -5.96
C GLY A 141 10.68 2.86 -5.54
N LYS A 142 10.61 2.55 -4.25
CA LYS A 142 10.77 1.17 -3.75
C LYS A 142 9.55 0.29 -3.99
N ARG A 143 8.37 0.89 -4.18
CA ARG A 143 7.10 0.19 -4.42
C ARG A 143 6.47 0.75 -5.67
N LYS A 144 6.63 0.01 -6.76
CA LYS A 144 6.11 0.37 -8.07
C LYS A 144 5.05 -0.65 -8.46
N LYS A 145 3.86 -0.17 -8.85
CA LYS A 145 2.85 -1.01 -9.48
C LYS A 145 2.65 -0.52 -10.92
N TYR A 146 2.78 -1.44 -11.84
CA TYR A 146 2.49 -1.23 -13.25
C TYR A 146 1.37 -2.19 -13.64
N LEU A 147 0.28 -1.65 -14.14
CA LEU A 147 -0.76 -2.40 -14.83
C LEU A 147 -0.84 -1.88 -16.25
N GLY A 148 -0.88 -2.77 -17.21
CA GLY A 148 -1.05 -2.42 -18.61
C GLY A 148 -1.99 -3.42 -19.27
N VAL A 149 -2.94 -2.90 -20.06
CA VAL A 149 -3.91 -3.71 -20.80
C VAL A 149 -4.04 -3.11 -22.20
N VAL A 150 -4.23 -3.97 -23.18
CA VAL A 150 -4.62 -3.58 -24.54
C VAL A 150 -6.14 -3.57 -24.59
N VAL A 151 -6.72 -2.45 -24.97
CA VAL A 151 -8.18 -2.24 -24.94
C VAL A 151 -8.79 -2.47 -26.31
N LYS A 152 -8.01 -2.26 -27.39
CA LYS A 152 -8.48 -2.45 -28.77
C LYS A 152 -7.30 -2.59 -29.71
#